data_cbbac92b3643a09e648d307210f2976c
#
_entry.id   cbbac92b3643a09e648d307210f2976c
#
_cell.length_a   1.000
_cell.length_b   1.000
_cell.length_c   1.000
_cell.angle_alpha   90.00
_cell.angle_beta   90.00
_cell.angle_gamma   90.00
#
_symmetry.space_group_name_H-M   'P 1'
#
loop_
_entity.id
_entity.type
_entity.pdbx_description
1 polymer ?
#
loop_
_entity_poly.entity_id
_entity_poly.type
_entity_poly.pdbx_seq_one_letter_code
_entity_poly.pdbx_strand_id
1 'polypeptide(L)'
;IAKKRQGHFRGVWTSVPHSVELMASGQVVVASMFSPAVSKLNGMGIPCIYAAPKEGYRAWQGVMCLSRELHGERLEAAYVFMNWWLSGWPGAFIARQGYYISNPQRSKAFMSKSEWDYWYDGKPAAESLKGTDGRISVQEGEVRTGGSYTKRFENVAIWNTVMDTYEYTLMKWNEFVLA
;
A
#
# COMPACT_ATOMS: atom_id res chain seq x y z
N ILE A 1 4.01 -0.38 -26.58
CA ILE A 1 3.15 -0.04 -25.41
C ILE A 1 2.19 1.08 -25.80
N ALA A 2 2.66 2.20 -26.36
CA ALA A 2 1.81 3.33 -26.77
C ALA A 2 0.64 2.92 -27.69
N LYS A 3 0.88 2.08 -28.69
CA LYS A 3 -0.19 1.54 -29.58
C LYS A 3 -1.24 0.70 -28.84
N LYS A 4 -0.86 0.02 -27.74
CA LYS A 4 -1.79 -0.77 -26.91
C LYS A 4 -2.61 0.10 -25.95
N ARG A 5 -2.22 1.35 -25.77
CA ARG A 5 -2.91 2.30 -24.91
C ARG A 5 -4.22 2.78 -25.50
N GLN A 6 -4.29 2.92 -26.82
CA GLN A 6 -5.47 3.48 -27.50
C GLN A 6 -6.72 2.64 -27.20
N GLY A 7 -7.72 3.28 -26.62
CA GLY A 7 -9.00 2.68 -26.26
C GLY A 7 -9.04 1.89 -24.93
N HIS A 8 -7.88 1.60 -24.32
CA HIS A 8 -7.82 0.81 -23.07
C HIS A 8 -7.44 1.62 -21.84
N PHE A 9 -6.82 2.78 -22.00
CA PHE A 9 -6.44 3.67 -20.91
C PHE A 9 -7.44 4.80 -20.75
N ARG A 10 -7.94 4.98 -19.53
CA ARG A 10 -8.84 6.09 -19.19
C ARG A 10 -8.10 7.30 -18.63
N GLY A 11 -6.98 7.10 -18.00
CA GLY A 11 -6.22 8.21 -17.44
C GLY A 11 -5.04 7.76 -16.58
N VAL A 12 -4.28 8.74 -16.15
CA VAL A 12 -3.19 8.60 -15.20
C VAL A 12 -3.62 9.32 -13.92
N TRP A 13 -3.67 8.60 -12.81
CA TRP A 13 -4.00 9.21 -11.53
C TRP A 13 -2.75 9.86 -10.90
N THR A 14 -2.97 10.94 -10.16
CA THR A 14 -1.91 11.72 -9.49
C THR A 14 -1.97 11.65 -7.98
N SER A 15 -3.06 11.06 -7.43
CA SER A 15 -3.25 10.92 -5.99
C SER A 15 -4.08 9.67 -5.68
N VAL A 16 -3.98 9.16 -4.44
CA VAL A 16 -4.80 8.03 -3.99
C VAL A 16 -6.30 8.33 -4.09
N PRO A 17 -6.81 9.50 -3.67
CA PRO A 17 -8.22 9.85 -3.88
C PRO A 17 -8.66 9.77 -5.33
N HIS A 18 -7.87 10.31 -6.26
CA HIS A 18 -8.17 10.26 -7.70
C HIS A 18 -8.21 8.82 -8.22
N SER A 19 -7.31 7.94 -7.79
CA SER A 19 -7.35 6.52 -8.19
C SER A 19 -8.62 5.81 -7.68
N VAL A 20 -9.06 6.14 -6.48
CA VAL A 20 -10.33 5.63 -5.90
C VAL A 20 -11.52 6.12 -6.70
N GLU A 21 -11.58 7.41 -7.03
CA GLU A 21 -12.68 8.02 -7.80
C GLU A 21 -12.84 7.39 -9.19
N LEU A 22 -11.75 7.19 -9.92
CA LEU A 22 -11.76 6.55 -11.23
C LEU A 22 -12.36 5.14 -11.19
N MET A 23 -12.07 4.37 -10.16
CA MET A 23 -12.63 3.03 -10.00
C MET A 23 -14.06 3.09 -9.43
N ALA A 24 -14.33 3.96 -8.48
CA ALA A 24 -15.65 4.11 -7.87
C ALA A 24 -16.71 4.56 -8.87
N SER A 25 -16.32 5.40 -9.83
CA SER A 25 -17.22 5.85 -10.92
C SER A 25 -17.45 4.81 -12.02
N GLY A 26 -16.80 3.64 -11.93
CA GLY A 26 -16.90 2.60 -12.95
C GLY A 26 -16.16 2.89 -14.26
N GLN A 27 -15.42 4.01 -14.34
CA GLN A 27 -14.66 4.37 -15.53
C GLN A 27 -13.50 3.42 -15.80
N VAL A 28 -12.95 2.81 -14.76
CA VAL A 28 -11.87 1.81 -14.84
C VAL A 28 -12.22 0.59 -14.00
N VAL A 29 -11.85 -0.59 -14.49
CA VAL A 29 -12.05 -1.87 -13.82
C VAL A 29 -10.73 -2.50 -13.35
N VAL A 30 -9.61 -1.99 -13.86
CA VAL A 30 -8.25 -2.36 -13.45
C VAL A 30 -7.42 -1.11 -13.33
N ALA A 31 -6.77 -0.92 -12.21
CA ALA A 31 -5.88 0.22 -11.96
C ALA A 31 -4.63 -0.19 -11.20
N SER A 32 -3.50 0.44 -11.52
CA SER A 32 -2.35 0.44 -10.62
C SER A 32 -2.66 1.41 -9.49
N MET A 33 -2.66 0.93 -8.23
CA MET A 33 -2.94 1.79 -7.08
C MET A 33 -2.28 1.24 -5.82
N PHE A 34 -2.26 2.04 -4.76
CA PHE A 34 -1.79 1.59 -3.46
C PHE A 34 -2.84 0.77 -2.73
N SER A 35 -2.41 -0.21 -1.93
CA SER A 35 -3.32 -1.12 -1.22
C SER A 35 -4.40 -0.44 -0.36
N PRO A 36 -4.20 0.73 0.28
CA PRO A 36 -5.27 1.42 0.98
C PRO A 36 -6.47 1.82 0.11
N ALA A 37 -6.27 1.99 -1.19
CA ALA A 37 -7.37 2.28 -2.10
C ALA A 37 -8.38 1.12 -2.17
N VAL A 38 -7.90 -0.12 -2.08
CA VAL A 38 -8.76 -1.32 -2.05
C VAL A 38 -9.63 -1.32 -0.79
N SER A 39 -9.02 -1.10 0.39
CA SER A 39 -9.77 -1.02 1.65
C SER A 39 -10.81 0.09 1.62
N LYS A 40 -10.48 1.24 1.02
CA LYS A 40 -11.40 2.37 0.89
C LYS A 40 -12.57 2.04 -0.04
N LEU A 41 -12.31 1.42 -1.19
CA LEU A 41 -13.36 1.02 -2.14
C LEU A 41 -14.30 -0.03 -1.51
N ASN A 42 -13.75 -1.03 -0.84
CA ASN A 42 -14.55 -2.04 -0.13
C ASN A 42 -15.41 -1.39 0.97
N GLY A 43 -14.85 -0.44 1.73
CA GLY A 43 -15.59 0.35 2.73
C GLY A 43 -16.69 1.25 2.15
N MET A 44 -16.66 1.55 0.85
CA MET A 44 -17.71 2.23 0.09
C MET A 44 -18.73 1.25 -0.51
N GLY A 45 -18.60 -0.05 -0.28
CA GLY A 45 -19.45 -1.09 -0.86
C GLY A 45 -19.10 -1.43 -2.32
N ILE A 46 -17.95 -1.02 -2.81
CA ILE A 46 -17.48 -1.30 -4.18
C ILE A 46 -16.52 -2.49 -4.10
N PRO A 47 -16.94 -3.68 -4.56
CA PRO A 47 -16.13 -4.89 -4.43
C PRO A 47 -14.90 -4.80 -5.33
N CYS A 48 -13.73 -4.84 -4.74
CA CYS A 48 -12.47 -4.90 -5.47
C CYS A 48 -11.45 -5.73 -4.71
N ILE A 49 -10.48 -6.26 -5.44
CA ILE A 49 -9.38 -7.06 -4.89
C ILE A 49 -8.04 -6.45 -5.27
N TYR A 50 -7.06 -6.65 -4.42
CA TYR A 50 -5.67 -6.34 -4.73
C TYR A 50 -5.06 -7.53 -5.45
N ALA A 51 -4.89 -7.44 -6.77
CA ALA A 51 -4.40 -8.54 -7.59
C ALA A 51 -2.99 -8.99 -7.20
N ALA A 52 -2.71 -10.28 -7.35
CA ALA A 52 -1.38 -10.87 -7.24
C ALA A 52 -0.88 -11.25 -8.65
N PRO A 53 -0.20 -10.35 -9.36
CA PRO A 53 0.24 -10.60 -10.73
C PRO A 53 1.34 -11.66 -10.78
N LYS A 54 1.37 -12.44 -11.86
CA LYS A 54 2.40 -13.48 -12.11
C LYS A 54 3.80 -12.89 -12.17
N GLU A 55 3.89 -11.67 -12.68
CA GLU A 55 5.13 -10.91 -12.86
C GLU A 55 5.70 -10.39 -11.53
N GLY A 56 4.94 -10.51 -10.45
CA GLY A 56 5.28 -10.01 -9.14
C GLY A 56 4.86 -8.56 -8.90
N TYR A 57 5.15 -8.08 -7.70
CA TYR A 57 4.80 -6.73 -7.27
C TYR A 57 5.90 -5.72 -7.55
N ARG A 58 5.50 -4.50 -7.81
CA ARG A 58 6.33 -3.33 -7.62
C ARG A 58 6.19 -2.88 -6.16
N ALA A 59 7.28 -2.89 -5.42
CA ALA A 59 7.31 -2.45 -4.04
C ALA A 59 7.99 -1.09 -3.89
N TRP A 60 7.66 -0.42 -2.79
CA TRP A 60 8.30 0.82 -2.35
C TRP A 60 8.37 0.83 -0.82
N GLN A 61 9.25 1.63 -0.29
CA GLN A 61 9.36 1.85 1.15
C GLN A 61 9.43 3.33 1.46
N GLY A 62 8.75 3.73 2.52
CA GLY A 62 8.93 5.03 3.15
C GLY A 62 10.05 4.94 4.16
N VAL A 63 10.89 5.96 4.21
CA VAL A 63 11.99 6.06 5.18
C VAL A 63 11.89 7.37 5.95
N MET A 64 12.34 7.36 7.19
CA MET A 64 12.55 8.56 7.98
C MET A 64 14.03 8.89 7.97
N CYS A 65 14.37 10.10 7.60
CA CYS A 65 15.74 10.60 7.60
C CYS A 65 15.88 11.72 8.61
N LEU A 66 17.04 11.80 9.26
CA LEU A 66 17.42 12.92 10.09
C LEU A 66 18.31 13.86 9.29
N SER A 67 18.07 15.16 9.39
CA SER A 67 19.05 16.14 8.89
C SER A 67 20.32 16.04 9.73
N ARG A 68 21.47 16.09 9.07
CA ARG A 68 22.76 16.12 9.77
C ARG A 68 22.99 17.42 10.57
N GLU A 69 22.17 18.44 10.32
CA GLU A 69 22.20 19.71 11.07
C GLU A 69 21.40 19.63 12.40
N LEU A 70 20.79 18.48 12.69
CA LEU A 70 20.06 18.27 13.94
C LEU A 70 21.04 17.95 15.08
N HIS A 71 20.96 18.74 16.13
CA HIS A 71 21.81 18.59 17.33
C HIS A 71 21.00 18.79 18.61
N GLY A 72 21.55 18.33 19.75
CA GLY A 72 21.00 18.54 21.09
C GLY A 72 19.55 18.06 21.23
N GLU A 73 18.73 18.83 21.92
CA GLU A 73 17.34 18.48 22.24
C GLU A 73 16.48 18.16 21.02
N ARG A 74 16.73 18.81 19.86
CA ARG A 74 16.00 18.53 18.63
C ARG A 74 16.33 17.15 18.08
N LEU A 75 17.57 16.72 18.19
CA LEU A 75 17.99 15.37 17.79
C LEU A 75 17.36 14.31 18.71
N GLU A 76 17.37 14.55 20.01
CA GLU A 76 16.74 13.67 20.99
C GLU A 76 15.24 13.56 20.74
N ALA A 77 14.54 14.66 20.51
CA ALA A 77 13.12 14.67 20.18
C ALA A 77 12.82 13.87 18.90
N ALA A 78 13.68 13.99 17.88
CA ALA A 78 13.53 13.21 16.64
C ALA A 78 13.68 11.70 16.90
N TYR A 79 14.64 11.28 17.72
CA TYR A 79 14.78 9.87 18.11
C TYR A 79 13.59 9.37 18.92
N VAL A 80 13.05 10.18 19.84
CA VAL A 80 11.83 9.83 20.59
C VAL A 80 10.67 9.57 19.61
N PHE A 81 10.46 10.44 18.62
CA PHE A 81 9.44 10.26 17.59
C PHE A 81 9.67 9.00 16.75
N MET A 82 10.90 8.77 16.29
CA MET A 82 11.24 7.59 15.50
C MET A 82 11.03 6.29 16.29
N ASN A 83 11.41 6.28 17.58
CA ASN A 83 11.18 5.14 18.46
C ASN A 83 9.68 4.90 18.72
N TRP A 84 8.90 5.96 18.91
CA TRP A 84 7.45 5.85 19.01
C TRP A 84 6.86 5.26 17.71
N TRP A 85 7.29 5.75 16.54
CA TRP A 85 6.84 5.21 15.25
C TRP A 85 7.09 3.71 15.12
N LEU A 86 8.19 3.23 15.69
CA LEU A 86 8.57 1.82 15.67
C LEU A 86 8.08 1.02 16.89
N SER A 87 7.30 1.62 17.78
CA SER A 87 6.85 0.99 19.04
C SER A 87 5.83 -0.14 18.83
N GLY A 88 5.16 -0.17 17.68
CA GLY A 88 4.17 -1.19 17.30
C GLY A 88 2.77 -0.65 17.10
N TRP A 89 2.30 0.29 17.92
CA TRP A 89 0.97 0.90 17.74
C TRP A 89 0.80 1.56 16.34
N PRO A 90 1.72 2.41 15.89
CA PRO A 90 1.63 2.97 14.53
C PRO A 90 1.63 1.89 13.45
N GLY A 91 2.40 0.81 13.66
CA GLY A 91 2.43 -0.30 12.73
C GLY A 91 1.11 -1.05 12.64
N ALA A 92 0.42 -1.26 13.76
CA ALA A 92 -0.93 -1.84 13.76
C ALA A 92 -1.94 -0.93 13.04
N PHE A 93 -1.87 0.39 13.28
CA PHE A 93 -2.69 1.37 12.59
C PHE A 93 -2.48 1.35 11.06
N ILE A 94 -1.23 1.29 10.62
CA ILE A 94 -0.86 1.23 9.21
C ILE A 94 -1.29 -0.10 8.57
N ALA A 95 -1.19 -1.22 9.30
CA ALA A 95 -1.62 -2.53 8.82
C ALA A 95 -3.11 -2.55 8.47
N ARG A 96 -3.97 -1.88 9.26
CA ARG A 96 -5.41 -1.74 8.98
C ARG A 96 -5.71 -0.97 7.68
N GLN A 97 -4.72 -0.30 7.11
CA GLN A 97 -4.78 0.34 5.80
C GLN A 97 -4.18 -0.53 4.69
N GLY A 98 -3.73 -1.73 5.00
CA GLY A 98 -3.13 -2.66 4.04
C GLY A 98 -1.64 -2.47 3.79
N TYR A 99 -0.96 -1.61 4.55
CA TYR A 99 0.49 -1.44 4.51
C TYR A 99 1.20 -2.30 5.56
N TYR A 100 2.51 -2.36 5.46
CA TYR A 100 3.38 -3.03 6.43
C TYR A 100 4.39 -2.04 7.01
N ILE A 101 4.81 -2.32 8.23
CA ILE A 101 5.89 -1.60 8.89
C ILE A 101 7.14 -2.49 8.96
N SER A 102 8.31 -1.88 9.12
CA SER A 102 9.60 -2.58 9.19
C SER A 102 9.73 -3.56 10.38
N ASN A 103 8.96 -3.36 11.45
CA ASN A 103 8.96 -4.24 12.61
C ASN A 103 7.54 -4.78 12.90
N PRO A 104 7.07 -5.78 12.13
CA PRO A 104 5.73 -6.33 12.30
C PRO A 104 5.52 -6.99 13.67
N GLN A 105 6.56 -7.57 14.27
CA GLN A 105 6.44 -8.27 15.54
C GLN A 105 6.00 -7.35 16.69
N ARG A 106 6.45 -6.10 16.71
CA ARG A 106 5.99 -5.11 17.68
C ARG A 106 4.53 -4.72 17.47
N SER A 107 4.06 -4.72 16.24
CA SER A 107 2.67 -4.38 15.90
C SER A 107 1.68 -5.45 16.38
N LYS A 108 2.12 -6.70 16.49
CA LYS A 108 1.28 -7.83 16.90
C LYS A 108 0.59 -7.59 18.25
N ALA A 109 1.27 -6.96 19.20
CA ALA A 109 0.73 -6.65 20.52
C ALA A 109 -0.45 -5.65 20.50
N PHE A 110 -0.63 -4.93 19.40
CA PHE A 110 -1.67 -3.89 19.19
C PHE A 110 -2.73 -4.31 18.17
N MET A 111 -2.75 -5.58 17.80
CA MET A 111 -3.69 -6.18 16.87
C MET A 111 -4.46 -7.31 17.54
N SER A 112 -5.73 -7.50 17.16
CA SER A 112 -6.43 -8.71 17.53
C SER A 112 -5.84 -9.92 16.81
N LYS A 113 -6.15 -11.11 17.30
CA LYS A 113 -5.72 -12.33 16.62
C LYS A 113 -6.26 -12.40 15.19
N SER A 114 -7.52 -12.01 14.99
CA SER A 114 -8.17 -11.99 13.68
C SER A 114 -7.49 -11.01 12.71
N GLU A 115 -7.15 -9.82 13.19
CA GLU A 115 -6.38 -8.83 12.40
C GLU A 115 -5.01 -9.37 12.00
N TRP A 116 -4.28 -9.96 12.94
CA TRP A 116 -2.97 -10.54 12.65
C TRP A 116 -3.06 -11.69 11.64
N ASP A 117 -3.98 -12.62 11.87
CA ASP A 117 -4.21 -13.78 11.00
C ASP A 117 -4.52 -13.33 9.55
N TYR A 118 -5.34 -12.28 9.38
CA TYR A 118 -5.66 -11.76 8.06
C TYR A 118 -4.51 -10.96 7.43
N TRP A 119 -3.99 -9.96 8.15
CA TRP A 119 -3.04 -9.01 7.57
C TRP A 119 -1.63 -9.59 7.37
N TYR A 120 -1.19 -10.47 8.26
CA TYR A 120 0.18 -11.00 8.26
C TYR A 120 0.25 -12.49 7.91
N ASP A 121 -0.62 -13.31 8.45
CA ASP A 121 -0.60 -14.76 8.19
C ASP A 121 -1.32 -15.15 6.88
N GLY A 122 -2.12 -14.23 6.30
CA GLY A 122 -2.84 -14.46 5.05
C GLY A 122 -3.98 -15.48 5.18
N LYS A 123 -4.51 -15.67 6.39
CA LYS A 123 -5.66 -16.53 6.66
C LYS A 123 -6.97 -15.80 6.31
N PRO A 124 -8.07 -16.54 6.10
CA PRO A 124 -9.39 -15.92 6.01
C PRO A 124 -9.71 -15.09 7.26
N ALA A 125 -10.38 -13.95 7.07
CA ALA A 125 -10.84 -13.13 8.18
C ALA A 125 -11.86 -13.92 9.01
N ALA A 126 -11.56 -14.14 10.30
CA ALA A 126 -12.45 -14.89 11.20
C ALA A 126 -13.69 -14.07 11.61
N GLU A 127 -13.66 -12.77 11.40
CA GLU A 127 -14.72 -11.80 11.65
C GLU A 127 -14.54 -10.61 10.71
N SER A 128 -15.56 -9.76 10.60
CA SER A 128 -15.43 -8.51 9.84
C SER A 128 -14.46 -7.55 10.54
N LEU A 129 -13.46 -7.06 9.81
CA LEU A 129 -12.43 -6.17 10.34
C LEU A 129 -12.70 -4.71 9.96
N LYS A 130 -12.45 -3.81 10.91
CA LYS A 130 -12.60 -2.37 10.70
C LYS A 130 -11.31 -1.74 10.21
N GLY A 131 -11.45 -0.82 9.28
CA GLY A 131 -10.38 0.10 8.90
C GLY A 131 -10.14 1.18 9.96
N THR A 132 -9.21 2.08 9.66
CA THR A 132 -8.83 3.18 10.56
C THR A 132 -9.92 4.25 10.72
N ASP A 133 -10.91 4.27 9.83
CA ASP A 133 -12.11 5.13 9.88
C ASP A 133 -13.30 4.49 10.65
N GLY A 134 -13.09 3.29 11.21
CA GLY A 134 -14.09 2.54 11.95
C GLY A 134 -15.12 1.79 11.10
N ARG A 135 -15.08 1.93 9.78
CA ARG A 135 -15.94 1.21 8.84
C ARG A 135 -15.39 -0.19 8.59
N ILE A 136 -16.27 -1.13 8.24
CA ILE A 136 -15.85 -2.47 7.82
C ILE A 136 -15.09 -2.33 6.49
N SER A 137 -13.84 -2.75 6.49
CA SER A 137 -12.95 -2.75 5.32
C SER A 137 -12.63 -4.16 4.82
N VAL A 138 -12.88 -5.17 5.65
CA VAL A 138 -12.70 -6.60 5.34
C VAL A 138 -13.91 -7.34 5.86
N GLN A 139 -14.52 -8.16 5.02
CA GLN A 139 -15.66 -8.97 5.42
C GLN A 139 -15.20 -10.29 6.05
N GLU A 140 -16.02 -10.85 6.94
CA GLU A 140 -15.81 -12.21 7.45
C GLU A 140 -15.66 -13.22 6.29
N GLY A 141 -14.70 -14.11 6.40
CA GLY A 141 -14.38 -15.10 5.37
C GLY A 141 -13.52 -14.58 4.21
N GLU A 142 -13.32 -13.26 4.11
CA GLU A 142 -12.47 -12.67 3.06
C GLU A 142 -11.02 -13.16 3.19
N VAL A 143 -10.41 -13.49 2.04
CA VAL A 143 -9.02 -13.91 1.95
C VAL A 143 -8.21 -12.83 1.25
N ARG A 144 -7.13 -12.42 1.87
CA ARG A 144 -6.23 -11.45 1.27
C ARG A 144 -5.46 -12.06 0.10
N THR A 145 -5.65 -11.52 -1.09
CA THR A 145 -4.96 -11.98 -2.30
C THR A 145 -3.43 -11.83 -2.14
N GLY A 146 -2.69 -12.83 -2.61
CA GLY A 146 -1.23 -12.89 -2.51
C GLY A 146 -0.72 -13.57 -1.25
N GLY A 147 -1.60 -13.99 -0.34
CA GLY A 147 -1.27 -14.79 0.84
C GLY A 147 -0.64 -14.00 1.98
N SER A 148 0.21 -14.68 2.76
CA SER A 148 0.85 -14.12 3.94
C SER A 148 1.82 -12.96 3.62
N TYR A 149 2.18 -12.20 4.65
CA TYR A 149 3.23 -11.18 4.59
C TYR A 149 4.49 -11.68 3.89
N THR A 150 5.00 -12.84 4.30
CA THR A 150 6.22 -13.42 3.73
C THR A 150 6.04 -13.72 2.24
N LYS A 151 4.96 -14.41 1.86
CA LYS A 151 4.68 -14.73 0.45
C LYS A 151 4.55 -13.49 -0.43
N ARG A 152 3.94 -12.42 0.10
CA ARG A 152 3.81 -11.17 -0.64
C ARG A 152 5.17 -10.50 -0.87
N PHE A 153 6.08 -10.57 0.11
CA PHE A 153 7.44 -10.03 -0.04
C PHE A 153 8.29 -10.88 -0.96
N GLU A 154 8.16 -12.20 -0.92
CA GLU A 154 8.82 -13.12 -1.86
C GLU A 154 8.40 -12.86 -3.32
N ASN A 155 7.18 -12.38 -3.55
CA ASN A 155 6.66 -12.03 -4.88
C ASN A 155 6.98 -10.59 -5.31
N VAL A 156 7.86 -9.89 -4.64
CA VAL A 156 8.32 -8.55 -5.06
C VAL A 156 9.33 -8.71 -6.19
N ALA A 157 8.96 -8.27 -7.39
CA ALA A 157 9.82 -8.34 -8.57
C ALA A 157 10.76 -7.14 -8.69
N ILE A 158 10.34 -5.97 -8.20
CA ILE A 158 11.13 -4.74 -8.28
C ILE A 158 10.83 -3.82 -7.08
N TRP A 159 11.89 -3.23 -6.53
CA TRP A 159 11.81 -2.17 -5.56
C TRP A 159 12.00 -0.81 -6.21
N ASN A 160 11.20 0.17 -5.81
CA ASN A 160 11.44 1.56 -6.20
C ASN A 160 12.79 2.02 -5.63
N THR A 161 13.63 2.50 -6.51
CA THR A 161 14.92 3.09 -6.17
C THR A 161 15.15 4.33 -7.02
N VAL A 162 16.25 5.03 -6.75
CA VAL A 162 16.71 6.11 -7.63
C VAL A 162 17.00 5.52 -9.00
N MET A 163 16.50 6.13 -10.05
CA MET A 163 16.69 5.68 -11.41
C MET A 163 17.96 6.30 -12.00
N ASP A 164 18.91 5.46 -12.38
CA ASP A 164 20.15 5.89 -13.03
C ASP A 164 19.90 6.56 -14.40
N THR A 165 18.76 6.22 -15.03
CA THR A 165 18.33 6.72 -16.35
C THR A 165 17.09 7.60 -16.24
N TYR A 166 17.03 8.49 -15.24
CA TYR A 166 15.85 9.29 -14.93
C TYR A 166 15.34 10.09 -16.14
N GLU A 167 16.20 10.82 -16.83
CA GLU A 167 15.83 11.66 -17.96
C GLU A 167 15.27 10.85 -19.14
N TYR A 168 15.89 9.71 -19.45
CA TYR A 168 15.40 8.78 -20.45
C TYR A 168 14.02 8.25 -20.07
N THR A 169 13.84 7.85 -18.83
CA THR A 169 12.55 7.36 -18.33
C THR A 169 11.48 8.42 -18.39
N LEU A 170 11.81 9.66 -18.02
CA LEU A 170 10.89 10.80 -18.11
C LEU A 170 10.50 11.10 -19.55
N MET A 171 11.45 11.09 -20.48
CA MET A 171 11.18 11.26 -21.91
C MET A 171 10.20 10.18 -22.41
N LYS A 172 10.45 8.90 -22.07
CA LYS A 172 9.57 7.78 -22.47
C LYS A 172 8.21 7.84 -21.78
N TRP A 173 8.14 8.33 -20.57
CA TRP A 173 6.88 8.59 -19.90
C TRP A 173 6.06 9.67 -20.60
N ASN A 174 6.68 10.78 -20.98
CA ASN A 174 6.00 11.85 -21.71
C ASN A 174 5.50 11.37 -23.08
N GLU A 175 6.32 10.64 -23.84
CA GLU A 175 5.88 9.98 -25.09
C GLU A 175 4.66 9.07 -24.86
N PHE A 176 4.65 8.32 -23.76
CA PHE A 176 3.55 7.44 -23.41
C PHE A 176 2.29 8.20 -23.01
N VAL A 177 2.41 9.29 -22.28
CA VAL A 177 1.26 10.10 -21.83
C VAL A 177 0.64 10.90 -22.98
N LEU A 178 1.44 11.33 -23.96
CA LEU A 178 1.01 12.13 -25.09
C LEU A 178 0.49 11.29 -26.29
N ALA A 179 0.73 9.99 -26.30
CA ALA A 179 0.28 9.08 -27.36
C ALA A 179 -1.19 8.69 -27.17
#